data_bab5e8b78e4b75b7ad03af316811f50d
#
_entry.id   bab5e8b78e4b75b7ad03af316811f50d
#
_cell.length_a   1.000
_cell.length_b   1.000
_cell.length_c   1.000
_cell.angle_alpha   90.00
_cell.angle_beta   90.00
_cell.angle_gamma   90.00
#
_symmetry.space_group_name_H-M   'P 1'
#
loop_
_entity.id
_entity.type
_entity.pdbx_description
1 polymer ?
#
loop_
_entity_poly.entity_id
_entity_poly.type
_entity_poly.pdbx_seq_one_letter_code
_entity_poly.pdbx_strand_id
1 'polypeptide(L)'
;MILTIYTNKMKYIHILLSCVVALASTQFINAQQTPAAPQSEAISIVGATAHIGNTDVVENAVVVFEDGKITYVGTDTSQAKGKTIDAKGKHVYPGFIAPNATLGLVEIDAVAATDDEDEMGKMLPHVRSLIAYNAESQVVESMRPNGVLMGQITPQGGRISGTSSVVQFDAWNWEDAVIKENDAIHLNWPTGFSRSGTWYDTDRVWEKNKEYTQEIDELVAYFKNAEAYVPGSKEKDLEFEAMDGLFDGSKGLFIHVDGEKEIKDAISFKRKMNLDRVTIVGGYHAYKVAADLKANDISVLVQRTHLNPNFEDDDYDLPYKLPKLLSDAGVLVALEGSGRMERMNSRNLPFYAGTAAAFGVDKELALQMITLNTAKILGMEDQIGSLEVGKDATLFISEGDALDMRGNILTKAFIQGRDISLESHQTELYKRYSNKYQD
;
A
#
# COMPACT_ATOMS: atom_id res chain seq x y z
N MET A 1 -55.87 -24.85 -41.86
CA MET A 1 -55.88 -25.10 -40.41
C MET A 1 -54.68 -25.90 -39.93
N ILE A 2 -54.22 -26.98 -40.60
CA ILE A 2 -53.07 -27.76 -40.15
C ILE A 2 -51.72 -27.03 -40.27
N LEU A 3 -51.53 -26.20 -41.33
CA LEU A 3 -50.28 -25.44 -41.53
C LEU A 3 -50.04 -24.35 -40.44
N THR A 4 -51.10 -23.77 -39.93
CA THR A 4 -51.04 -22.70 -38.90
C THR A 4 -50.63 -23.24 -37.51
N ILE A 5 -50.98 -24.52 -37.22
CA ILE A 5 -50.64 -25.21 -35.98
C ILE A 5 -49.14 -25.61 -35.98
N TYR A 6 -48.59 -25.97 -37.14
CA TYR A 6 -47.15 -26.32 -37.28
C TYR A 6 -46.27 -25.07 -37.13
N THR A 7 -46.63 -23.94 -37.70
CA THR A 7 -45.88 -22.69 -37.60
C THR A 7 -45.85 -22.15 -36.18
N ASN A 8 -46.93 -22.30 -35.42
CA ASN A 8 -46.95 -21.88 -34.02
C ASN A 8 -46.11 -22.83 -33.14
N LYS A 9 -46.16 -24.13 -33.31
CA LYS A 9 -45.27 -25.07 -32.58
C LYS A 9 -43.79 -24.80 -32.84
N MET A 10 -43.39 -24.51 -34.07
CA MET A 10 -42.01 -24.15 -34.39
C MET A 10 -41.58 -22.85 -33.71
N LYS A 11 -42.42 -21.84 -33.64
CA LYS A 11 -42.13 -20.59 -32.92
C LYS A 11 -41.87 -20.82 -31.40
N TYR A 12 -42.70 -21.64 -30.77
CA TYR A 12 -42.50 -22.00 -29.37
C TYR A 12 -41.21 -22.80 -29.11
N ILE A 13 -40.83 -23.68 -30.02
CA ILE A 13 -39.58 -24.45 -29.95
C ILE A 13 -38.38 -23.50 -30.10
N HIS A 14 -38.41 -22.54 -31.00
CA HIS A 14 -37.33 -21.54 -31.14
C HIS A 14 -37.24 -20.63 -29.93
N ILE A 15 -38.34 -20.19 -29.35
CA ILE A 15 -38.35 -19.41 -28.11
C ILE A 15 -37.76 -20.22 -26.94
N LEU A 16 -38.18 -21.48 -26.80
CA LEU A 16 -37.66 -22.39 -25.77
C LEU A 16 -36.14 -22.64 -25.94
N LEU A 17 -35.69 -22.86 -27.17
CA LEU A 17 -34.25 -23.04 -27.47
C LEU A 17 -33.47 -21.77 -27.18
N SER A 18 -33.99 -20.59 -27.52
CA SER A 18 -33.36 -19.31 -27.21
C SER A 18 -33.26 -19.04 -25.69
N CYS A 19 -34.30 -19.42 -24.95
CA CYS A 19 -34.27 -19.29 -23.46
C CYS A 19 -33.26 -20.27 -22.82
N VAL A 20 -33.16 -21.52 -23.37
CA VAL A 20 -32.17 -22.49 -22.89
C VAL A 20 -30.74 -22.03 -23.20
N VAL A 21 -30.49 -21.48 -24.39
CA VAL A 21 -29.19 -20.91 -24.76
C VAL A 21 -28.86 -19.70 -23.90
N ALA A 22 -29.82 -18.81 -23.64
CA ALA A 22 -29.65 -17.68 -22.74
C ALA A 22 -29.36 -18.08 -21.28
N LEU A 23 -30.06 -19.12 -20.77
CA LEU A 23 -29.80 -19.71 -19.46
C LEU A 23 -28.45 -20.45 -19.39
N ALA A 24 -28.02 -21.10 -20.46
CA ALA A 24 -26.72 -21.77 -20.51
C ALA A 24 -25.54 -20.76 -20.62
N SER A 25 -25.76 -19.61 -21.24
CA SER A 25 -24.72 -18.57 -21.34
C SER A 25 -24.48 -17.81 -20.02
N THR A 26 -25.41 -17.87 -19.06
CA THR A 26 -25.19 -17.24 -17.72
C THR A 26 -24.29 -18.05 -16.79
N GLN A 27 -23.88 -19.25 -17.17
CA GLN A 27 -23.03 -20.13 -16.34
C GLN A 27 -21.52 -19.84 -16.43
N PHE A 28 -21.09 -18.91 -17.29
CA PHE A 28 -19.66 -18.60 -17.49
C PHE A 28 -19.29 -17.15 -17.15
N ILE A 29 -20.08 -16.47 -16.35
CA ILE A 29 -19.62 -15.24 -15.72
C ILE A 29 -18.74 -15.70 -14.56
N ASN A 30 -17.42 -15.72 -14.75
CA ASN A 30 -16.50 -15.73 -13.64
C ASN A 30 -16.75 -14.40 -12.90
N ALA A 31 -17.57 -14.47 -11.87
CA ALA A 31 -17.77 -13.33 -11.00
C ALA A 31 -16.42 -13.05 -10.33
N GLN A 32 -15.96 -11.80 -10.39
CA GLN A 32 -14.89 -11.32 -9.56
C GLN A 32 -15.17 -11.69 -8.10
N GLN A 33 -14.10 -11.73 -7.28
CA GLN A 33 -14.27 -12.12 -5.88
C GLN A 33 -15.25 -11.17 -5.20
N THR A 34 -16.31 -11.71 -4.64
CA THR A 34 -17.25 -10.96 -3.82
C THR A 34 -16.58 -10.60 -2.50
N PRO A 35 -16.55 -9.32 -2.11
CA PRO A 35 -16.05 -8.92 -0.80
C PRO A 35 -16.73 -9.65 0.34
N ALA A 36 -15.99 -9.89 1.42
CA ALA A 36 -16.47 -10.63 2.57
C ALA A 36 -17.65 -9.91 3.23
N ALA A 37 -18.64 -10.69 3.69
CA ALA A 37 -19.77 -10.16 4.43
C ALA A 37 -19.31 -9.50 5.75
N PRO A 38 -20.05 -8.50 6.27
CA PRO A 38 -19.78 -7.93 7.59
C PRO A 38 -19.69 -9.00 8.69
N GLN A 39 -18.85 -8.76 9.69
CA GLN A 39 -18.74 -9.62 10.87
C GLN A 39 -20.10 -9.73 11.56
N SER A 40 -20.57 -10.96 11.84
CA SER A 40 -21.88 -11.24 12.43
C SER A 40 -21.82 -11.71 13.89
N GLU A 41 -20.65 -12.10 14.37
CA GLU A 41 -20.40 -12.57 15.73
C GLU A 41 -18.97 -12.27 16.16
N ALA A 42 -18.70 -12.28 17.45
CA ALA A 42 -17.34 -12.18 17.97
C ALA A 42 -16.50 -13.37 17.48
N ILE A 43 -15.22 -13.11 17.19
CA ILE A 43 -14.26 -14.14 16.79
C ILE A 43 -13.09 -14.13 17.78
N SER A 44 -12.68 -15.34 18.21
CA SER A 44 -11.55 -15.54 19.09
C SER A 44 -10.52 -16.44 18.44
N ILE A 45 -9.29 -15.96 18.28
CA ILE A 45 -8.15 -16.76 17.83
C ILE A 45 -7.37 -17.19 19.08
N VAL A 46 -7.16 -18.50 19.27
CA VAL A 46 -6.65 -19.04 20.53
C VAL A 46 -5.40 -19.90 20.28
N GLY A 47 -4.37 -19.72 21.12
CA GLY A 47 -3.19 -20.57 21.18
C GLY A 47 -2.07 -20.19 20.19
N ALA A 48 -2.20 -19.09 19.50
CA ALA A 48 -1.18 -18.60 18.56
C ALA A 48 -0.02 -17.87 19.26
N THR A 49 1.08 -17.72 18.56
CA THR A 49 2.08 -16.66 18.83
C THR A 49 1.58 -15.37 18.17
N ALA A 50 1.20 -14.38 18.95
CA ALA A 50 0.74 -13.09 18.43
C ALA A 50 1.88 -12.07 18.39
N HIS A 51 2.22 -11.61 17.20
CA HIS A 51 3.15 -10.51 16.94
C HIS A 51 2.36 -9.20 16.95
N ILE A 52 2.51 -8.41 18.02
CA ILE A 52 1.63 -7.25 18.23
C ILE A 52 1.84 -6.14 17.20
N GLY A 53 3.06 -6.04 16.63
CA GLY A 53 3.43 -4.98 15.69
C GLY A 53 4.02 -3.74 16.38
N ASN A 54 4.11 -3.73 17.71
CA ASN A 54 4.77 -2.71 18.52
C ASN A 54 6.08 -3.19 19.17
N THR A 55 6.65 -4.26 18.63
CA THR A 55 7.79 -5.07 19.11
C THR A 55 7.47 -6.12 20.16
N ASP A 56 6.27 -6.13 20.73
CA ASP A 56 5.85 -7.16 21.68
C ASP A 56 5.40 -8.44 20.97
N VAL A 57 5.65 -9.58 21.61
CA VAL A 57 5.19 -10.91 21.20
C VAL A 57 4.48 -11.58 22.35
N VAL A 58 3.29 -12.14 22.12
CA VAL A 58 2.52 -12.87 23.13
C VAL A 58 2.39 -14.33 22.71
N GLU A 59 3.03 -15.21 23.48
CA GLU A 59 2.94 -16.65 23.28
C GLU A 59 1.63 -17.22 23.83
N ASN A 60 1.06 -18.24 23.16
CA ASN A 60 -0.23 -18.85 23.50
C ASN A 60 -1.34 -17.79 23.63
N ALA A 61 -1.33 -16.83 22.73
CA ALA A 61 -2.22 -15.68 22.76
C ALA A 61 -3.69 -16.06 22.54
N VAL A 62 -4.57 -15.23 23.12
CA VAL A 62 -5.97 -15.11 22.78
C VAL A 62 -6.18 -13.72 22.20
N VAL A 63 -6.59 -13.66 20.94
CA VAL A 63 -6.96 -12.41 20.27
C VAL A 63 -8.45 -12.45 19.99
N VAL A 64 -9.20 -11.49 20.55
CA VAL A 64 -10.67 -11.41 20.39
C VAL A 64 -11.03 -10.13 19.67
N PHE A 65 -11.91 -10.24 18.69
CA PHE A 65 -12.45 -9.09 17.98
C PHE A 65 -13.95 -9.23 17.70
N GLU A 66 -14.62 -8.10 17.71
CA GLU A 66 -16.07 -7.98 17.54
C GLU A 66 -16.38 -6.63 16.92
N ASP A 67 -17.40 -6.55 16.07
CA ASP A 67 -17.80 -5.32 15.36
C ASP A 67 -16.63 -4.63 14.65
N GLY A 68 -15.75 -5.44 14.03
CA GLY A 68 -14.60 -4.95 13.28
C GLY A 68 -13.44 -4.46 14.13
N LYS A 69 -13.51 -4.53 15.47
CA LYS A 69 -12.49 -4.00 16.39
C LYS A 69 -11.90 -5.09 17.28
N ILE A 70 -10.62 -4.96 17.60
CA ILE A 70 -9.94 -5.80 18.58
C ILE A 70 -10.45 -5.43 19.98
N THR A 71 -10.95 -6.41 20.72
CA THR A 71 -11.52 -6.20 22.06
C THR A 71 -10.64 -6.80 23.16
N TYR A 72 -9.78 -7.76 22.83
CA TYR A 72 -8.84 -8.35 23.78
C TYR A 72 -7.61 -8.92 23.08
N VAL A 73 -6.45 -8.74 23.68
CA VAL A 73 -5.20 -9.42 23.33
C VAL A 73 -4.48 -9.79 24.63
N GLY A 74 -4.16 -11.04 24.83
CA GLY A 74 -3.48 -11.54 26.03
C GLY A 74 -3.45 -13.06 26.07
N THR A 75 -3.33 -13.67 27.27
CA THR A 75 -3.21 -15.13 27.44
C THR A 75 -4.38 -15.75 28.19
N ASP A 76 -5.35 -14.95 28.66
CA ASP A 76 -6.49 -15.45 29.41
C ASP A 76 -7.55 -16.05 28.48
N THR A 77 -7.63 -17.37 28.45
CA THR A 77 -8.60 -18.11 27.62
C THR A 77 -10.06 -17.90 28.03
N SER A 78 -10.32 -17.39 29.21
CA SER A 78 -11.68 -17.07 29.64
C SER A 78 -12.30 -15.86 28.93
N GLN A 79 -11.47 -15.06 28.26
CA GLN A 79 -11.88 -13.92 27.43
C GLN A 79 -12.38 -14.35 26.04
N ALA A 80 -12.16 -15.60 25.65
CA ALA A 80 -12.63 -16.11 24.36
C ALA A 80 -14.16 -16.13 24.31
N LYS A 81 -14.72 -15.60 23.22
CA LYS A 81 -16.18 -15.53 22.97
C LYS A 81 -16.48 -15.70 21.48
N GLY A 82 -17.72 -16.06 21.17
CA GLY A 82 -18.20 -16.26 19.81
C GLY A 82 -17.50 -17.43 19.11
N LYS A 83 -17.23 -17.29 17.81
CA LYS A 83 -16.54 -18.30 16.99
C LYS A 83 -15.08 -18.41 17.39
N THR A 84 -14.67 -19.59 17.85
CA THR A 84 -13.27 -19.85 18.23
C THR A 84 -12.49 -20.50 17.07
N ILE A 85 -11.31 -19.97 16.79
CA ILE A 85 -10.35 -20.48 15.82
C ILE A 85 -9.14 -21.00 16.61
N ASP A 86 -8.89 -22.31 16.56
CA ASP A 86 -7.66 -22.89 17.11
C ASP A 86 -6.47 -22.57 16.17
N ALA A 87 -5.54 -21.80 16.70
CA ALA A 87 -4.32 -21.38 16.01
C ALA A 87 -3.06 -21.85 16.74
N LYS A 88 -3.15 -22.95 17.49
CA LYS A 88 -2.02 -23.52 18.21
C LYS A 88 -0.86 -23.86 17.26
N GLY A 89 0.33 -23.34 17.58
CA GLY A 89 1.53 -23.50 16.77
C GLY A 89 1.59 -22.63 15.52
N LYS A 90 0.61 -21.74 15.32
CA LYS A 90 0.58 -20.75 14.26
C LYS A 90 0.89 -19.36 14.79
N HIS A 91 1.03 -18.42 13.88
CA HIS A 91 1.34 -17.03 14.16
C HIS A 91 0.20 -16.12 13.75
N VAL A 92 -0.03 -15.05 14.53
CA VAL A 92 -1.00 -13.98 14.20
C VAL A 92 -0.24 -12.67 14.06
N TYR A 93 -0.51 -11.97 12.96
CA TYR A 93 0.11 -10.69 12.63
C TYR A 93 -0.94 -9.63 12.33
N PRO A 94 -0.66 -8.32 12.59
CA PRO A 94 -1.45 -7.24 12.00
C PRO A 94 -1.30 -7.26 10.48
N GLY A 95 -2.34 -6.85 9.77
CA GLY A 95 -2.29 -6.71 8.31
C GLY A 95 -1.18 -5.75 7.87
N PHE A 96 -0.42 -6.16 6.86
CA PHE A 96 0.65 -5.35 6.30
C PHE A 96 0.08 -4.21 5.46
N ILE A 97 0.77 -3.08 5.47
CA ILE A 97 0.36 -1.84 4.81
C ILE A 97 1.40 -1.50 3.74
N ALA A 98 1.01 -1.48 2.47
CA ALA A 98 1.86 -1.05 1.37
C ALA A 98 1.75 0.47 1.17
N PRO A 99 2.69 1.29 1.66
CA PRO A 99 2.68 2.72 1.39
C PRO A 99 3.20 3.02 -0.01
N ASN A 100 2.91 4.20 -0.55
CA ASN A 100 3.39 4.69 -1.83
C ASN A 100 3.18 3.69 -2.98
N ALA A 101 2.00 3.10 -3.08
CA ALA A 101 1.66 2.06 -4.05
C ALA A 101 0.74 2.58 -5.16
N THR A 102 0.88 2.04 -6.38
CA THR A 102 -0.02 2.29 -7.51
C THR A 102 -1.02 1.15 -7.74
N LEU A 103 -1.23 0.34 -6.71
CA LEU A 103 -2.15 -0.79 -6.72
C LEU A 103 -3.59 -0.34 -7.02
N GLY A 104 -4.22 -0.99 -8.00
CA GLY A 104 -5.57 -0.63 -8.45
C GLY A 104 -5.64 0.61 -9.34
N LEU A 105 -4.52 1.29 -9.62
CA LEU A 105 -4.45 2.37 -10.62
C LEU A 105 -4.00 1.85 -11.98
N VAL A 106 -3.29 0.73 -12.03
CA VAL A 106 -2.79 0.15 -13.28
C VAL A 106 -3.00 -1.36 -13.29
N GLU A 107 -3.58 -1.86 -14.38
CA GLU A 107 -3.76 -3.31 -14.60
C GLU A 107 -2.68 -3.86 -15.53
N ILE A 108 -2.42 -3.20 -16.64
CA ILE A 108 -1.44 -3.61 -17.65
C ILE A 108 -0.60 -2.40 -18.07
N ASP A 109 0.66 -2.34 -17.66
CA ASP A 109 1.59 -1.23 -17.93
C ASP A 109 1.68 -0.81 -19.41
N ALA A 110 1.51 -1.75 -20.34
CA ALA A 110 1.62 -1.49 -21.77
C ALA A 110 0.31 -1.02 -22.42
N VAL A 111 -0.76 -0.89 -21.66
CA VAL A 111 -2.10 -0.51 -22.16
C VAL A 111 -2.55 0.76 -21.48
N ALA A 112 -2.35 1.90 -22.12
CA ALA A 112 -2.68 3.22 -21.59
C ALA A 112 -4.14 3.38 -21.12
N ALA A 113 -5.08 2.60 -21.67
CA ALA A 113 -6.49 2.63 -21.23
C ALA A 113 -6.71 1.93 -19.87
N THR A 114 -5.69 1.33 -19.29
CA THR A 114 -5.72 0.66 -17.97
C THR A 114 -4.66 1.22 -17.02
N ASP A 115 -4.12 2.40 -17.35
CA ASP A 115 -3.06 3.07 -16.62
C ASP A 115 -3.56 4.48 -16.22
N ASP A 116 -3.98 4.59 -14.97
CA ASP A 116 -4.57 5.78 -14.36
C ASP A 116 -3.68 6.31 -13.21
N GLU A 117 -2.36 6.00 -13.26
CA GLU A 117 -1.46 6.41 -12.19
C GLU A 117 -1.00 7.87 -12.29
N ASP A 118 -1.05 8.47 -13.48
CA ASP A 118 -0.61 9.84 -13.70
C ASP A 118 -1.60 10.67 -14.54
N GLU A 119 -1.48 11.99 -14.42
CA GLU A 119 -2.25 12.97 -15.18
C GLU A 119 -1.32 13.97 -15.87
N MET A 120 -1.82 14.56 -16.98
CA MET A 120 -1.08 15.59 -17.70
C MET A 120 -1.02 16.90 -16.90
N GLY A 121 0.18 17.31 -16.53
CA GLY A 121 0.44 18.56 -15.81
C GLY A 121 1.70 18.51 -14.96
N LYS A 122 2.09 19.66 -14.41
CA LYS A 122 3.27 19.76 -13.56
C LYS A 122 2.90 19.89 -12.07
N MET A 123 1.84 20.62 -11.77
CA MET A 123 1.39 20.92 -10.42
C MET A 123 -0.06 20.43 -10.26
N LEU A 124 -0.25 19.26 -9.69
CA LEU A 124 -1.54 18.55 -9.69
C LEU A 124 -2.02 18.19 -8.27
N PRO A 125 -1.87 19.02 -7.23
CA PRO A 125 -2.23 18.62 -5.86
C PRO A 125 -3.70 18.25 -5.70
N HIS A 126 -4.58 18.73 -6.57
CA HIS A 126 -6.03 18.48 -6.60
C HIS A 126 -6.41 17.13 -7.24
N VAL A 127 -5.49 16.48 -7.96
CA VAL A 127 -5.73 15.15 -8.53
C VAL A 127 -5.73 14.12 -7.39
N ARG A 128 -6.78 13.31 -7.32
CA ARG A 128 -7.01 12.33 -6.26
C ARG A 128 -6.95 10.92 -6.84
N SER A 129 -5.95 10.14 -6.48
CA SER A 129 -5.79 8.76 -6.91
C SER A 129 -6.97 7.86 -6.53
N LEU A 130 -7.64 8.15 -5.41
CA LEU A 130 -8.77 7.36 -4.90
C LEU A 130 -9.89 7.20 -5.94
N ILE A 131 -10.17 8.24 -6.72
CA ILE A 131 -11.28 8.22 -7.71
C ILE A 131 -11.01 7.25 -8.86
N ALA A 132 -9.72 7.03 -9.18
CA ALA A 132 -9.29 6.06 -10.20
C ALA A 132 -9.08 4.65 -9.65
N TYR A 133 -9.15 4.47 -8.31
CA TYR A 133 -8.86 3.19 -7.69
C TYR A 133 -9.87 2.10 -8.09
N ASN A 134 -9.36 1.04 -8.72
CA ASN A 134 -10.11 -0.16 -9.08
C ASN A 134 -10.03 -1.20 -7.95
N ALA A 135 -11.11 -1.31 -7.17
CA ALA A 135 -11.20 -2.31 -6.09
C ALA A 135 -11.27 -3.76 -6.61
N GLU A 136 -11.64 -3.95 -7.88
CA GLU A 136 -11.75 -5.27 -8.53
C GLU A 136 -10.47 -5.70 -9.25
N SER A 137 -9.36 -4.99 -9.04
CA SER A 137 -8.07 -5.30 -9.65
C SER A 137 -7.56 -6.69 -9.24
N GLN A 138 -7.21 -7.52 -10.23
CA GLN A 138 -6.56 -8.81 -9.98
C GLN A 138 -5.17 -8.66 -9.35
N VAL A 139 -4.55 -7.50 -9.53
CA VAL A 139 -3.27 -7.18 -8.88
C VAL A 139 -3.50 -6.97 -7.39
N VAL A 140 -4.53 -6.22 -6.99
CA VAL A 140 -4.91 -5.99 -5.59
C VAL A 140 -5.24 -7.29 -4.87
N GLU A 141 -6.05 -8.18 -5.46
CA GLU A 141 -6.36 -9.46 -4.83
C GLU A 141 -5.13 -10.33 -4.59
N SER A 142 -4.09 -10.22 -5.43
CA SER A 142 -2.84 -10.98 -5.30
C SER A 142 -1.96 -10.56 -4.11
N MET A 143 -2.28 -9.44 -3.43
CA MET A 143 -1.60 -8.96 -2.23
C MET A 143 -2.00 -9.75 -0.98
N ARG A 144 -3.29 -10.12 -0.88
CA ARG A 144 -3.89 -10.73 0.31
C ARG A 144 -3.24 -12.05 0.75
N PRO A 145 -2.85 -12.97 -0.15
CA PRO A 145 -2.18 -14.22 0.24
C PRO A 145 -0.84 -14.04 0.96
N ASN A 146 -0.22 -12.87 0.83
CA ASN A 146 1.04 -12.54 1.51
C ASN A 146 0.85 -11.64 2.74
N GLY A 147 -0.39 -11.37 3.14
CA GLY A 147 -0.72 -10.56 4.33
C GLY A 147 -0.72 -9.06 4.09
N VAL A 148 -0.53 -8.58 2.85
CA VAL A 148 -0.69 -7.16 2.49
C VAL A 148 -2.17 -6.89 2.30
N LEU A 149 -2.79 -6.25 3.29
CA LEU A 149 -4.24 -6.10 3.40
C LEU A 149 -4.71 -4.66 3.19
N MET A 150 -3.79 -3.72 3.20
CA MET A 150 -4.04 -2.29 3.05
C MET A 150 -2.93 -1.62 2.25
N GLY A 151 -3.21 -0.46 1.66
CA GLY A 151 -2.20 0.35 0.99
C GLY A 151 -2.56 1.81 0.90
N GLN A 152 -1.53 2.66 0.79
CA GLN A 152 -1.67 4.05 0.38
C GLN A 152 -1.58 4.10 -1.14
N ILE A 153 -2.67 4.45 -1.78
CA ILE A 153 -2.76 4.55 -3.24
C ILE A 153 -2.28 5.93 -3.66
N THR A 154 -1.20 5.95 -4.43
CA THR A 154 -0.40 7.16 -4.68
C THR A 154 -0.39 7.50 -6.17
N PRO A 155 -0.77 8.74 -6.54
CA PRO A 155 -0.63 9.20 -7.91
C PRO A 155 0.85 9.43 -8.24
N GLN A 156 1.19 9.29 -9.51
CA GLN A 156 2.54 9.45 -10.04
C GLN A 156 2.63 10.67 -10.97
N GLY A 157 3.81 10.92 -11.51
CA GLY A 157 4.04 11.96 -12.52
C GLY A 157 4.13 13.38 -11.96
N GLY A 158 4.33 14.35 -12.87
CA GLY A 158 4.40 15.78 -12.54
C GLY A 158 5.49 16.19 -11.54
N ARG A 159 5.45 17.43 -11.09
CA ARG A 159 6.25 17.93 -9.95
C ARG A 159 5.49 17.69 -8.62
N ILE A 160 4.20 18.00 -8.59
CA ILE A 160 3.24 17.54 -7.58
C ILE A 160 2.32 16.56 -8.28
N SER A 161 2.41 15.29 -7.91
CA SER A 161 1.66 14.22 -8.58
C SER A 161 0.18 14.24 -8.24
N GLY A 162 -0.16 14.62 -7.01
CA GLY A 162 -1.54 14.64 -6.52
C GLY A 162 -1.65 14.25 -5.07
N THR A 163 -2.87 13.90 -4.68
CA THR A 163 -3.27 13.53 -3.34
C THR A 163 -3.54 12.02 -3.27
N SER A 164 -2.87 11.32 -2.35
CA SER A 164 -3.07 9.91 -2.03
C SER A 164 -4.23 9.67 -1.07
N SER A 165 -4.61 8.40 -0.92
CA SER A 165 -5.57 7.93 0.09
C SER A 165 -5.21 6.53 0.54
N VAL A 166 -5.61 6.14 1.74
CA VAL A 166 -5.37 4.80 2.28
C VAL A 166 -6.62 3.95 2.11
N VAL A 167 -6.44 2.74 1.55
CA VAL A 167 -7.53 1.80 1.26
C VAL A 167 -7.26 0.42 1.85
N GLN A 168 -8.31 -0.35 2.03
CA GLN A 168 -8.27 -1.78 2.34
C GLN A 168 -8.55 -2.60 1.07
N PHE A 169 -8.06 -3.84 1.03
CA PHE A 169 -8.03 -4.65 -0.19
C PHE A 169 -9.14 -5.73 -0.29
N ASP A 170 -10.34 -5.44 0.23
CA ASP A 170 -11.51 -6.32 0.10
C ASP A 170 -12.80 -5.49 0.08
N ALA A 171 -13.06 -4.79 -1.02
CA ALA A 171 -14.12 -3.80 -1.15
C ALA A 171 -14.90 -3.94 -2.46
N TRP A 172 -16.13 -3.43 -2.49
CA TRP A 172 -16.98 -3.39 -3.69
C TRP A 172 -16.54 -2.30 -4.69
N ASN A 173 -16.08 -1.19 -4.17
CA ASN A 173 -15.69 -0.01 -4.94
C ASN A 173 -14.74 0.86 -4.10
N TRP A 174 -14.32 2.01 -4.62
CA TRP A 174 -13.40 2.90 -3.92
C TRP A 174 -14.02 3.54 -2.66
N GLU A 175 -15.35 3.77 -2.62
CA GLU A 175 -16.03 4.32 -1.42
C GLU A 175 -16.00 3.31 -0.26
N ASP A 176 -16.16 2.02 -0.55
CA ASP A 176 -16.05 0.95 0.45
C ASP A 176 -14.60 0.64 0.85
N ALA A 177 -13.67 0.89 -0.07
CA ALA A 177 -12.25 0.59 0.15
C ALA A 177 -11.56 1.60 1.06
N VAL A 178 -11.96 2.87 0.99
CA VAL A 178 -11.25 3.96 1.66
C VAL A 178 -11.35 3.88 3.18
N ILE A 179 -10.20 3.96 3.86
CA ILE A 179 -10.11 4.09 5.33
C ILE A 179 -9.57 5.44 5.77
N LYS A 180 -8.84 6.14 4.89
CA LYS A 180 -8.47 7.55 5.06
C LYS A 180 -8.39 8.25 3.72
N GLU A 181 -9.26 9.22 3.50
CA GLU A 181 -9.23 10.05 2.29
C GLU A 181 -8.16 11.14 2.38
N ASN A 182 -7.53 11.43 1.23
CA ASN A 182 -6.69 12.61 1.03
C ASN A 182 -5.61 12.76 2.13
N ASP A 183 -4.90 11.68 2.44
CA ASP A 183 -3.96 11.59 3.56
C ASP A 183 -2.67 12.39 3.35
N ALA A 184 -2.20 12.50 2.10
CA ALA A 184 -0.95 13.16 1.78
C ALA A 184 -0.89 13.72 0.36
N ILE A 185 -0.01 14.69 0.14
CA ILE A 185 0.39 15.21 -1.18
C ILE A 185 1.77 14.66 -1.53
N HIS A 186 1.95 14.25 -2.78
CA HIS A 186 3.18 13.68 -3.29
C HIS A 186 3.93 14.70 -4.17
N LEU A 187 5.18 14.99 -3.77
CA LEU A 187 6.08 15.95 -4.41
C LEU A 187 7.32 15.24 -4.94
N ASN A 188 7.54 15.27 -6.23
CA ASN A 188 8.80 14.85 -6.85
C ASN A 188 9.81 16.00 -6.75
N TRP A 189 10.84 15.82 -5.90
CA TRP A 189 11.85 16.84 -5.71
C TRP A 189 12.67 17.07 -6.97
N PRO A 190 13.10 18.31 -7.29
CA PRO A 190 14.03 18.54 -8.39
C PRO A 190 15.29 17.69 -8.27
N THR A 191 15.79 17.17 -9.40
CA THR A 191 17.05 16.42 -9.43
C THR A 191 18.21 17.36 -9.75
N GLY A 192 19.29 17.31 -8.99
CA GLY A 192 20.49 18.11 -9.23
C GLY A 192 21.29 17.64 -10.44
N PHE A 193 21.13 16.36 -10.82
CA PHE A 193 21.75 15.73 -11.98
C PHE A 193 20.76 14.84 -12.69
N SER A 194 20.86 14.77 -14.02
CA SER A 194 20.12 13.84 -14.86
C SER A 194 21.06 13.04 -15.75
N ARG A 195 20.67 11.86 -16.15
CA ARG A 195 21.40 11.07 -17.15
C ARG A 195 20.97 11.49 -18.54
N SER A 196 21.93 11.84 -19.41
CA SER A 196 21.65 12.14 -20.82
C SER A 196 21.19 10.90 -21.59
N GLY A 197 20.52 11.12 -22.73
CA GLY A 197 20.08 10.06 -23.63
C GLY A 197 18.92 9.19 -23.12
N THR A 198 18.65 8.12 -23.87
CA THR A 198 17.57 7.16 -23.61
C THR A 198 18.10 5.93 -22.87
N TRP A 199 17.20 5.07 -22.39
CA TRP A 199 17.59 3.89 -21.58
C TRP A 199 18.44 2.86 -22.37
N TYR A 200 18.42 2.89 -23.71
CA TYR A 200 19.22 2.01 -24.57
C TYR A 200 20.52 2.63 -25.07
N ASP A 201 20.81 3.89 -24.72
CA ASP A 201 22.07 4.54 -25.07
C ASP A 201 23.19 4.04 -24.15
N THR A 202 24.31 3.60 -24.76
CA THR A 202 25.47 3.07 -24.01
C THR A 202 26.33 4.18 -23.40
N ASP A 203 26.31 5.37 -23.99
CA ASP A 203 27.22 6.49 -23.66
C ASP A 203 26.49 7.57 -22.79
N ARG A 204 25.61 7.13 -21.90
CA ARG A 204 24.88 8.04 -21.01
C ARG A 204 25.82 8.67 -19.98
N VAL A 205 25.85 9.99 -19.96
CA VAL A 205 26.64 10.78 -19.01
C VAL A 205 25.73 11.52 -18.02
N TRP A 206 26.26 11.77 -16.82
CA TRP A 206 25.57 12.60 -15.84
C TRP A 206 25.76 14.08 -16.18
N GLU A 207 24.67 14.80 -16.34
CA GLU A 207 24.62 16.22 -16.59
C GLU A 207 24.03 16.97 -15.39
N LYS A 208 24.69 18.09 -15.03
CA LYS A 208 24.18 18.93 -13.96
C LYS A 208 22.92 19.66 -14.44
N ASN A 209 21.86 19.62 -13.62
CA ASN A 209 20.68 20.45 -13.81
C ASN A 209 21.02 21.92 -13.50
N LYS A 210 21.03 22.76 -14.54
CA LYS A 210 21.34 24.21 -14.41
C LYS A 210 20.16 25.00 -13.80
N GLU A 211 18.95 24.46 -13.90
CA GLU A 211 17.71 25.08 -13.44
C GLU A 211 17.32 24.64 -12.03
N TYR A 212 18.10 23.75 -11.39
CA TYR A 212 17.80 23.16 -10.10
C TYR A 212 17.39 24.18 -9.03
N THR A 213 18.16 25.28 -8.89
CA THR A 213 17.87 26.32 -7.91
C THR A 213 16.57 27.08 -8.25
N GLN A 214 16.38 27.38 -9.53
CA GLN A 214 15.15 28.03 -10.00
C GLN A 214 13.92 27.17 -9.74
N GLU A 215 14.01 25.86 -9.99
CA GLU A 215 12.90 24.93 -9.72
C GLU A 215 12.51 24.87 -8.25
N ILE A 216 13.50 24.95 -7.33
CA ILE A 216 13.24 25.07 -5.88
C ILE A 216 12.57 26.39 -5.55
N ASP A 217 13.04 27.50 -6.13
CA ASP A 217 12.44 28.82 -5.88
C ASP A 217 10.99 28.89 -6.39
N GLU A 218 10.70 28.27 -7.52
CA GLU A 218 9.33 28.12 -8.05
C GLU A 218 8.44 27.31 -7.08
N LEU A 219 8.96 26.19 -6.52
CA LEU A 219 8.23 25.41 -5.51
C LEU A 219 7.95 26.24 -4.26
N VAL A 220 8.95 26.96 -3.75
CA VAL A 220 8.77 27.84 -2.58
C VAL A 220 7.70 28.91 -2.84
N ALA A 221 7.71 29.52 -4.01
CA ALA A 221 6.71 30.52 -4.39
C ALA A 221 5.31 29.90 -4.48
N TYR A 222 5.18 28.72 -5.07
CA TYR A 222 3.92 28.00 -5.20
C TYR A 222 3.34 27.64 -3.82
N PHE A 223 4.14 27.06 -2.92
CA PHE A 223 3.70 26.72 -1.56
C PHE A 223 3.32 27.95 -0.73
N LYS A 224 4.02 29.07 -0.89
CA LYS A 224 3.65 30.33 -0.22
C LYS A 224 2.32 30.89 -0.72
N ASN A 225 2.05 30.76 -2.03
CA ASN A 225 0.77 31.17 -2.58
C ASN A 225 -0.37 30.27 -2.06
N ALA A 226 -0.13 28.96 -1.94
CA ALA A 226 -1.06 28.03 -1.35
C ALA A 226 -1.33 28.33 0.14
N GLU A 227 -0.30 28.61 0.93
CA GLU A 227 -0.40 29.00 2.35
C GLU A 227 -1.20 30.32 2.54
N ALA A 228 -1.06 31.26 1.60
CA ALA A 228 -1.78 32.53 1.63
C ALA A 228 -3.22 32.42 1.11
N TYR A 229 -3.62 31.31 0.47
CA TYR A 229 -4.94 31.10 -0.06
C TYR A 229 -5.96 30.89 1.06
N VAL A 230 -7.12 31.50 0.93
CA VAL A 230 -8.22 31.37 1.90
C VAL A 230 -9.29 30.46 1.31
N PRO A 231 -9.49 29.23 1.85
CA PRO A 231 -10.52 28.32 1.39
C PRO A 231 -11.92 28.96 1.41
N GLY A 232 -12.71 28.70 0.36
CA GLY A 232 -14.05 29.27 0.23
C GLY A 232 -14.09 30.74 -0.23
N SER A 233 -12.95 31.28 -0.68
CA SER A 233 -12.91 32.59 -1.33
C SER A 233 -13.75 32.62 -2.63
N LYS A 234 -14.07 33.82 -3.13
CA LYS A 234 -14.91 33.96 -4.37
C LYS A 234 -14.23 33.36 -5.60
N GLU A 235 -12.91 33.41 -5.65
CA GLU A 235 -12.10 32.77 -6.70
C GLU A 235 -11.62 31.41 -6.14
N LYS A 236 -12.28 30.36 -6.58
CA LYS A 236 -11.97 29.01 -6.17
C LYS A 236 -10.75 28.49 -6.93
N ASP A 237 -9.71 28.12 -6.19
CA ASP A 237 -8.53 27.46 -6.71
C ASP A 237 -8.44 26.04 -6.11
N LEU A 238 -8.70 25.03 -6.95
CA LEU A 238 -8.72 23.63 -6.51
C LEU A 238 -7.33 23.11 -6.13
N GLU A 239 -6.27 23.65 -6.76
CA GLU A 239 -4.89 23.26 -6.44
C GLU A 239 -4.54 23.70 -5.02
N PHE A 240 -4.82 24.96 -4.68
CA PHE A 240 -4.53 25.48 -3.35
C PHE A 240 -5.47 24.95 -2.28
N GLU A 241 -6.76 24.72 -2.59
CA GLU A 241 -7.68 24.05 -1.67
C GLU A 241 -7.17 22.64 -1.29
N ALA A 242 -6.61 21.89 -2.24
CA ALA A 242 -6.07 20.57 -1.96
C ALA A 242 -4.85 20.60 -1.03
N MET A 243 -4.10 21.71 -1.01
CA MET A 243 -2.88 21.89 -0.20
C MET A 243 -3.15 22.40 1.22
N ASP A 244 -4.34 22.88 1.52
CA ASP A 244 -4.68 23.51 2.83
C ASP A 244 -4.25 22.65 4.03
N GLY A 245 -4.55 21.36 4.01
CA GLY A 245 -4.18 20.44 5.09
C GLY A 245 -2.69 20.22 5.32
N LEU A 246 -1.81 20.70 4.43
CA LEU A 246 -0.36 20.68 4.67
C LEU A 246 0.07 21.69 5.75
N PHE A 247 -0.64 22.81 5.86
CA PHE A 247 -0.28 23.93 6.73
C PHE A 247 -0.89 23.82 8.13
N ASP A 248 -1.93 22.98 8.30
CA ASP A 248 -2.52 22.65 9.60
C ASP A 248 -2.08 21.26 10.14
N GLY A 249 -1.28 20.51 9.36
CA GLY A 249 -0.77 19.20 9.74
C GLY A 249 -1.76 18.04 9.53
N SER A 250 -2.97 18.28 9.02
CA SER A 250 -3.96 17.22 8.75
C SER A 250 -3.57 16.33 7.57
N LYS A 251 -2.79 16.87 6.60
CA LYS A 251 -2.17 16.13 5.49
C LYS A 251 -0.66 16.02 5.65
N GLY A 252 -0.09 14.91 5.16
CA GLY A 252 1.35 14.73 5.01
C GLY A 252 1.87 15.30 3.68
N LEU A 253 3.16 15.69 3.65
CA LEU A 253 3.91 15.93 2.42
C LEU A 253 4.92 14.80 2.23
N PHE A 254 4.76 14.03 1.17
CA PHE A 254 5.65 12.93 0.79
C PHE A 254 6.57 13.41 -0.33
N ILE A 255 7.87 13.54 -0.02
CA ILE A 255 8.88 14.07 -0.94
C ILE A 255 9.70 12.93 -1.52
N HIS A 256 9.51 12.65 -2.80
CA HIS A 256 10.27 11.65 -3.53
C HIS A 256 11.65 12.19 -3.87
N VAL A 257 12.70 11.67 -3.22
CA VAL A 257 14.08 12.15 -3.35
C VAL A 257 15.09 11.14 -2.83
N ASP A 258 16.23 10.99 -3.53
CA ASP A 258 17.27 10.01 -3.23
C ASP A 258 18.63 10.61 -2.86
N GLY A 259 18.99 11.73 -3.47
CA GLY A 259 20.32 12.30 -3.36
C GLY A 259 20.57 13.02 -2.01
N GLU A 260 21.81 12.92 -1.47
CA GLU A 260 22.18 13.56 -0.20
C GLU A 260 21.92 15.07 -0.20
N LYS A 261 22.34 15.77 -1.29
CA LYS A 261 22.15 17.22 -1.41
C LYS A 261 20.68 17.58 -1.49
N GLU A 262 19.95 16.86 -2.32
CA GLU A 262 18.52 17.05 -2.55
C GLU A 262 17.72 16.82 -1.27
N ILE A 263 18.06 15.83 -0.45
CA ILE A 263 17.43 15.58 0.86
C ILE A 263 17.72 16.74 1.83
N LYS A 264 18.97 17.28 1.85
CA LYS A 264 19.30 18.48 2.67
C LYS A 264 18.47 19.69 2.25
N ASP A 265 18.28 19.87 0.94
CA ASP A 265 17.47 20.97 0.42
C ASP A 265 15.97 20.76 0.76
N ALA A 266 15.45 19.51 0.72
CA ALA A 266 14.10 19.16 1.15
C ALA A 266 13.90 19.41 2.68
N ILE A 267 14.88 19.08 3.53
CA ILE A 267 14.87 19.42 4.96
C ILE A 267 14.79 20.95 5.16
N SER A 268 15.56 21.69 4.38
CA SER A 268 15.55 23.17 4.43
C SER A 268 14.21 23.74 3.98
N PHE A 269 13.60 23.12 2.95
CA PHE A 269 12.26 23.45 2.46
C PHE A 269 11.20 23.22 3.54
N LYS A 270 11.19 22.04 4.22
CA LYS A 270 10.29 21.77 5.36
C LYS A 270 10.33 22.88 6.38
N ARG A 271 11.56 23.27 6.81
CA ARG A 271 11.75 24.35 7.80
C ARG A 271 11.25 25.70 7.30
N LYS A 272 11.54 26.03 6.02
CA LYS A 272 11.15 27.31 5.40
C LYS A 272 9.64 27.44 5.27
N MET A 273 8.93 26.35 5.00
CA MET A 273 7.47 26.30 4.84
C MET A 273 6.74 25.94 6.13
N ASN A 274 7.47 25.72 7.24
CA ASN A 274 6.90 25.35 8.55
C ASN A 274 5.91 24.17 8.46
N LEU A 275 6.29 23.10 7.74
CA LEU A 275 5.45 21.91 7.55
C LEU A 275 5.68 20.91 8.70
N ASP A 276 4.62 20.38 9.27
CA ASP A 276 4.70 19.43 10.39
C ASP A 276 5.04 18.02 9.92
N ARG A 277 4.22 17.45 9.04
CA ARG A 277 4.28 16.05 8.62
C ARG A 277 4.97 15.93 7.26
N VAL A 278 6.27 15.65 7.27
CA VAL A 278 7.07 15.44 6.05
C VAL A 278 7.71 14.06 6.08
N THR A 279 7.60 13.35 4.98
CA THR A 279 8.19 12.01 4.77
C THR A 279 9.04 12.03 3.51
N ILE A 280 10.27 11.54 3.59
CA ILE A 280 11.10 11.25 2.42
C ILE A 280 10.69 9.90 1.85
N VAL A 281 10.47 9.83 0.55
CA VAL A 281 10.18 8.59 -0.19
C VAL A 281 11.38 8.23 -1.05
N GLY A 282 11.82 6.98 -1.01
CA GLY A 282 13.07 6.50 -1.60
C GLY A 282 14.23 6.66 -0.65
N GLY A 283 14.82 7.86 -0.59
CA GLY A 283 15.82 8.20 0.39
C GLY A 283 17.11 7.38 0.30
N TYR A 284 17.56 7.02 -0.89
CA TYR A 284 18.73 6.13 -1.09
C TYR A 284 19.98 6.60 -0.32
N HIS A 285 20.25 7.91 -0.30
CA HIS A 285 21.35 8.50 0.47
C HIS A 285 20.92 9.11 1.82
N ALA A 286 19.71 8.81 2.30
CA ALA A 286 19.19 9.36 3.56
C ALA A 286 20.08 9.03 4.79
N TYR A 287 20.77 7.88 4.76
CA TYR A 287 21.69 7.48 5.84
C TYR A 287 22.84 8.48 6.06
N LYS A 288 23.27 9.21 5.01
CA LYS A 288 24.32 10.24 5.10
C LYS A 288 23.86 11.49 5.86
N VAL A 289 22.55 11.68 5.96
CA VAL A 289 21.91 12.84 6.60
C VAL A 289 20.92 12.44 7.70
N ALA A 290 21.05 11.22 8.22
CA ALA A 290 20.10 10.64 9.18
C ALA A 290 19.95 11.50 10.45
N ALA A 291 21.03 12.12 10.93
CA ALA A 291 20.98 13.03 12.08
C ALA A 291 20.11 14.28 11.82
N ASP A 292 20.19 14.84 10.61
CA ASP A 292 19.38 16.00 10.22
C ASP A 292 17.91 15.61 10.03
N LEU A 293 17.63 14.43 9.47
CA LEU A 293 16.28 13.88 9.36
C LEU A 293 15.65 13.71 10.74
N LYS A 294 16.38 13.07 11.67
CA LYS A 294 15.93 12.89 13.05
C LYS A 294 15.68 14.21 13.76
N ALA A 295 16.62 15.18 13.64
CA ALA A 295 16.51 16.48 14.28
C ALA A 295 15.33 17.33 13.77
N ASN A 296 14.80 17.03 12.57
CA ASN A 296 13.67 17.72 11.96
C ASN A 296 12.39 16.88 11.96
N ASP A 297 12.36 15.76 12.65
CA ASP A 297 11.21 14.83 12.71
C ASP A 297 10.69 14.47 11.31
N ILE A 298 11.61 14.02 10.46
CA ILE A 298 11.32 13.57 9.09
C ILE A 298 11.46 12.05 9.04
N SER A 299 10.38 11.37 8.69
CA SER A 299 10.36 9.93 8.45
C SER A 299 10.87 9.58 7.06
N VAL A 300 11.21 8.30 6.87
CA VAL A 300 11.67 7.80 5.57
C VAL A 300 10.91 6.53 5.19
N LEU A 301 10.29 6.54 4.02
CA LEU A 301 9.85 5.33 3.31
C LEU A 301 11.02 4.84 2.47
N VAL A 302 11.69 3.80 2.96
CA VAL A 302 12.83 3.22 2.25
C VAL A 302 12.33 2.32 1.13
N GLN A 303 12.86 2.54 -0.07
CA GLN A 303 12.57 1.72 -1.23
C GLN A 303 12.92 0.26 -0.94
N ARG A 304 12.21 -0.66 -1.60
CA ARG A 304 12.37 -2.12 -1.43
C ARG A 304 13.83 -2.55 -1.33
N THR A 305 14.12 -3.43 -0.38
CA THR A 305 15.48 -3.93 -0.12
C THR A 305 16.02 -4.81 -1.25
N HIS A 306 15.14 -5.46 -2.05
CA HIS A 306 15.54 -6.33 -3.16
C HIS A 306 15.96 -5.53 -4.40
N LEU A 307 16.98 -4.71 -4.25
CA LEU A 307 17.59 -3.90 -5.32
C LEU A 307 19.11 -4.09 -5.34
N ASN A 308 19.71 -3.80 -6.50
CA ASN A 308 21.14 -3.61 -6.61
C ASN A 308 21.52 -2.18 -6.20
N PRO A 309 22.77 -1.94 -5.77
CA PRO A 309 23.28 -0.59 -5.59
C PRO A 309 23.11 0.29 -6.83
N ASN A 310 22.87 1.58 -6.60
CA ASN A 310 22.64 2.54 -7.69
C ASN A 310 23.94 3.02 -8.37
N PHE A 311 25.07 2.96 -7.65
CA PHE A 311 26.38 3.43 -8.13
C PHE A 311 27.44 2.36 -7.94
N GLU A 312 28.48 2.40 -8.79
CA GLU A 312 29.55 1.39 -8.80
C GLU A 312 30.44 1.44 -7.53
N ASP A 313 30.50 2.59 -6.87
CA ASP A 313 31.25 2.82 -5.64
C ASP A 313 30.42 2.66 -4.37
N ASP A 314 29.14 2.32 -4.51
CA ASP A 314 28.30 2.01 -3.35
C ASP A 314 28.67 0.63 -2.75
N ASP A 315 28.39 0.51 -1.47
CA ASP A 315 28.48 -0.79 -0.81
C ASP A 315 27.47 -1.76 -1.43
N TYR A 316 27.93 -2.94 -1.82
CA TYR A 316 27.12 -3.93 -2.59
C TYR A 316 25.83 -4.35 -1.89
N ASP A 317 25.77 -4.22 -0.57
CA ASP A 317 24.63 -4.58 0.26
C ASP A 317 23.88 -3.34 0.83
N LEU A 318 24.21 -2.13 0.35
CA LEU A 318 23.60 -0.89 0.83
C LEU A 318 22.07 -0.92 0.83
N PRO A 319 21.35 -1.38 -0.22
CA PRO A 319 19.89 -1.44 -0.18
C PRO A 319 19.34 -2.35 0.93
N TYR A 320 20.05 -3.42 1.28
CA TYR A 320 19.61 -4.36 2.31
C TYR A 320 19.80 -3.84 3.73
N LYS A 321 20.85 -3.06 3.96
CA LYS A 321 21.19 -2.51 5.29
C LYS A 321 20.69 -1.08 5.53
N LEU A 322 20.21 -0.39 4.49
CA LEU A 322 19.71 0.98 4.61
C LEU A 322 18.63 1.14 5.70
N PRO A 323 17.62 0.24 5.84
CA PRO A 323 16.66 0.32 6.93
C PRO A 323 17.30 0.32 8.31
N LYS A 324 18.36 -0.51 8.50
CA LYS A 324 19.09 -0.56 9.76
C LYS A 324 19.86 0.73 10.04
N LEU A 325 20.60 1.25 9.06
CA LEU A 325 21.38 2.48 9.22
C LEU A 325 20.50 3.66 9.65
N LEU A 326 19.31 3.77 9.10
CA LEU A 326 18.35 4.83 9.44
C LEU A 326 17.69 4.60 10.80
N SER A 327 17.26 3.36 11.11
CA SER A 327 16.63 3.05 12.40
C SER A 327 17.60 3.18 13.56
N ASP A 328 18.87 2.77 13.41
CA ASP A 328 19.91 2.94 14.41
C ASP A 328 20.19 4.43 14.70
N ALA A 329 20.03 5.30 13.71
CA ALA A 329 20.11 6.76 13.88
C ALA A 329 18.84 7.36 14.52
N GLY A 330 17.82 6.55 14.79
CA GLY A 330 16.56 6.95 15.42
C GLY A 330 15.59 7.66 14.47
N VAL A 331 15.73 7.47 13.18
CA VAL A 331 14.75 7.92 12.16
C VAL A 331 13.55 6.96 12.16
N LEU A 332 12.33 7.47 12.03
CA LEU A 332 11.14 6.64 11.80
C LEU A 332 11.19 6.10 10.38
N VAL A 333 11.32 4.78 10.26
CA VAL A 333 11.47 4.08 8.96
C VAL A 333 10.29 3.18 8.71
N ALA A 334 9.79 3.19 7.48
CA ALA A 334 8.95 2.13 6.92
C ALA A 334 9.47 1.71 5.54
N LEU A 335 8.99 0.57 5.04
CA LEU A 335 9.40 0.02 3.76
C LEU A 335 8.29 0.21 2.73
N GLU A 336 8.68 0.47 1.49
CA GLU A 336 7.76 0.62 0.37
C GLU A 336 8.24 -0.18 -0.86
N GLY A 337 7.35 -0.39 -1.83
CA GLY A 337 7.58 -1.29 -2.97
C GLY A 337 7.99 -0.62 -4.27
N SER A 338 8.13 0.71 -4.31
CA SER A 338 8.28 1.47 -5.56
C SER A 338 9.50 1.07 -6.42
N GLY A 339 9.45 1.52 -7.65
CA GLY A 339 10.42 1.21 -8.67
C GLY A 339 9.86 0.29 -9.75
N ARG A 340 10.70 -0.15 -10.65
CA ARG A 340 10.27 -0.96 -11.81
C ARG A 340 9.44 -2.18 -11.38
N MET A 341 8.27 -2.36 -11.99
CA MET A 341 7.31 -3.44 -11.71
C MET A 341 6.79 -3.42 -10.24
N GLU A 342 6.59 -2.23 -9.69
CA GLU A 342 6.11 -2.02 -8.32
C GLU A 342 4.89 -2.90 -8.02
N ARG A 343 3.87 -2.84 -8.83
CA ARG A 343 2.61 -3.58 -8.66
C ARG A 343 2.78 -5.08 -8.49
N MET A 344 3.69 -5.67 -9.28
CA MET A 344 4.00 -7.10 -9.18
C MET A 344 4.85 -7.44 -7.96
N ASN A 345 5.60 -6.46 -7.44
CA ASN A 345 6.53 -6.65 -6.34
C ASN A 345 5.96 -6.29 -4.97
N SER A 346 4.88 -5.49 -4.90
CA SER A 346 4.30 -5.02 -3.63
C SER A 346 3.82 -6.17 -2.72
N ARG A 347 3.42 -7.30 -3.28
CA ARG A 347 3.15 -8.55 -2.51
C ARG A 347 4.36 -9.10 -1.77
N ASN A 348 5.58 -8.69 -2.14
CA ASN A 348 6.82 -9.13 -1.49
C ASN A 348 7.21 -8.23 -0.29
N LEU A 349 6.37 -7.26 0.07
CA LEU A 349 6.62 -6.35 1.18
C LEU A 349 7.09 -7.05 2.47
N PRO A 350 6.47 -8.18 2.94
CA PRO A 350 6.98 -8.90 4.11
C PRO A 350 8.40 -9.42 3.93
N PHE A 351 8.80 -9.79 2.72
CA PHE A 351 10.13 -10.34 2.44
C PHE A 351 11.20 -9.23 2.36
N TYR A 352 10.80 -7.99 2.07
CA TYR A 352 11.68 -6.83 2.22
C TYR A 352 12.01 -6.58 3.68
N ALA A 353 11.01 -6.70 4.57
CA ALA A 353 11.21 -6.63 6.02
C ALA A 353 12.06 -7.81 6.53
N GLY A 354 11.81 -9.02 6.04
CA GLY A 354 12.63 -10.20 6.34
C GLY A 354 14.11 -10.02 5.94
N THR A 355 14.36 -9.37 4.79
CA THR A 355 15.72 -9.03 4.35
C THR A 355 16.34 -7.98 5.27
N ALA A 356 15.62 -6.94 5.66
CA ALA A 356 16.11 -5.95 6.63
C ALA A 356 16.49 -6.62 7.96
N ALA A 357 15.70 -7.60 8.43
CA ALA A 357 16.00 -8.39 9.61
C ALA A 357 17.28 -9.24 9.42
N ALA A 358 17.45 -9.87 8.25
CA ALA A 358 18.67 -10.63 7.93
C ALA A 358 19.93 -9.75 7.91
N PHE A 359 19.78 -8.45 7.61
CA PHE A 359 20.88 -7.47 7.64
C PHE A 359 20.95 -6.66 8.96
N GLY A 360 20.34 -7.18 10.03
CA GLY A 360 20.61 -6.77 11.40
C GLY A 360 19.58 -5.84 12.02
N VAL A 361 18.45 -5.59 11.38
CA VAL A 361 17.28 -5.00 12.07
C VAL A 361 16.69 -6.06 13.00
N ASP A 362 16.26 -5.67 14.20
CA ASP A 362 15.48 -6.58 15.05
C ASP A 362 14.23 -7.06 14.29
N LYS A 363 13.87 -8.33 14.45
CA LYS A 363 12.80 -8.95 13.66
C LYS A 363 11.43 -8.28 13.88
N GLU A 364 11.10 -7.97 15.13
CA GLU A 364 9.81 -7.32 15.44
C GLU A 364 9.84 -5.85 15.02
N LEU A 365 11.00 -5.19 15.04
CA LEU A 365 11.18 -3.86 14.46
C LEU A 365 11.04 -3.90 12.91
N ALA A 366 11.54 -4.94 12.25
CA ALA A 366 11.35 -5.12 10.81
C ALA A 366 9.87 -5.34 10.45
N LEU A 367 9.13 -6.10 11.28
CA LEU A 367 7.67 -6.21 11.18
C LEU A 367 7.01 -4.84 11.36
N GLN A 368 7.44 -4.08 12.35
CA GLN A 368 6.91 -2.74 12.63
C GLN A 368 7.08 -1.78 11.44
N MET A 369 8.15 -1.93 10.66
CA MET A 369 8.41 -1.11 9.45
C MET A 369 7.34 -1.29 8.34
N ILE A 370 6.60 -2.37 8.34
CA ILE A 370 5.53 -2.64 7.36
C ILE A 370 4.12 -2.66 8.00
N THR A 371 4.03 -2.27 9.26
CA THR A 371 2.80 -2.25 10.05
C THR A 371 2.67 -0.92 10.81
N LEU A 372 3.02 -0.85 12.10
CA LEU A 372 2.80 0.32 12.95
C LEU A 372 3.63 1.55 12.52
N ASN A 373 4.86 1.39 12.04
CA ASN A 373 5.63 2.54 11.56
C ASN A 373 4.99 3.14 10.30
N THR A 374 4.52 2.28 9.38
CA THR A 374 3.75 2.73 8.22
C THR A 374 2.49 3.45 8.67
N ALA A 375 1.73 2.90 9.63
CA ALA A 375 0.54 3.54 10.17
C ALA A 375 0.85 4.92 10.78
N LYS A 376 1.95 5.07 11.53
CA LYS A 376 2.42 6.36 12.10
C LYS A 376 2.73 7.38 11.01
N ILE A 377 3.44 6.98 9.96
CA ILE A 377 3.76 7.84 8.82
C ILE A 377 2.48 8.33 8.13
N LEU A 378 1.49 7.45 8.00
CA LEU A 378 0.18 7.77 7.43
C LEU A 378 -0.74 8.54 8.41
N GLY A 379 -0.36 8.66 9.70
CA GLY A 379 -1.18 9.29 10.77
C GLY A 379 -2.43 8.48 11.06
N MET A 380 -2.30 7.17 11.17
CA MET A 380 -3.38 6.20 11.42
C MET A 380 -3.04 5.18 12.51
N GLU A 381 -2.00 5.45 13.30
CA GLU A 381 -1.52 4.53 14.35
C GLU A 381 -2.55 4.23 15.43
N ASP A 382 -3.53 5.09 15.63
CA ASP A 382 -4.63 4.87 16.58
C ASP A 382 -5.69 3.90 16.03
N GLN A 383 -5.70 3.65 14.71
CA GLN A 383 -6.70 2.83 14.04
C GLN A 383 -6.17 1.49 13.55
N ILE A 384 -4.96 1.46 12.98
CA ILE A 384 -4.38 0.29 12.31
C ILE A 384 -2.90 0.09 12.69
N GLY A 385 -2.29 -0.98 12.18
CA GLY A 385 -0.85 -1.23 12.24
C GLY A 385 -0.37 -2.04 13.44
N SER A 386 -1.24 -2.38 14.39
CA SER A 386 -0.89 -3.27 15.51
C SER A 386 -2.10 -4.01 16.06
N LEU A 387 -1.85 -5.11 16.78
CA LEU A 387 -2.88 -5.89 17.46
C LEU A 387 -3.14 -5.32 18.86
N GLU A 388 -3.72 -4.12 18.93
CA GLU A 388 -4.04 -3.45 20.19
C GLU A 388 -5.54 -3.23 20.31
N VAL A 389 -6.05 -3.27 21.55
CA VAL A 389 -7.49 -3.09 21.85
C VAL A 389 -7.97 -1.73 21.34
N GLY A 390 -9.10 -1.74 20.64
CA GLY A 390 -9.73 -0.56 20.03
C GLY A 390 -9.35 -0.34 18.55
N LYS A 391 -8.27 -0.92 18.07
CA LYS A 391 -7.88 -0.83 16.67
C LYS A 391 -8.70 -1.76 15.78
N ASP A 392 -8.67 -1.52 14.47
CA ASP A 392 -9.35 -2.34 13.49
C ASP A 392 -8.82 -3.78 13.53
N ALA A 393 -9.73 -4.75 13.52
CA ALA A 393 -9.39 -6.15 13.42
C ALA A 393 -8.97 -6.53 11.99
N THR A 394 -7.90 -5.89 11.51
CA THR A 394 -7.23 -6.18 10.24
C THR A 394 -5.97 -6.96 10.55
N LEU A 395 -6.05 -8.29 10.40
CA LEU A 395 -5.03 -9.23 10.85
C LEU A 395 -5.09 -10.54 10.05
N PHE A 396 -4.06 -11.38 10.19
CA PHE A 396 -4.07 -12.69 9.54
C PHE A 396 -3.37 -13.76 10.40
N ILE A 397 -3.65 -15.03 10.05
CA ILE A 397 -3.04 -16.21 10.66
C ILE A 397 -2.13 -16.87 9.64
N SER A 398 -0.85 -17.07 9.99
CA SER A 398 0.15 -17.77 9.19
C SER A 398 0.60 -19.07 9.86
N GLU A 399 0.90 -20.09 9.08
CA GLU A 399 1.47 -21.35 9.56
C GLU A 399 2.86 -21.14 10.20
N GLY A 400 3.62 -20.16 9.73
CA GLY A 400 4.96 -19.86 10.22
C GLY A 400 5.28 -18.38 10.13
N ASP A 401 6.56 -18.06 10.16
CA ASP A 401 7.08 -16.71 10.08
C ASP A 401 6.64 -15.99 8.80
N ALA A 402 5.85 -14.93 8.95
CA ALA A 402 5.34 -14.17 7.82
C ALA A 402 6.41 -13.32 7.10
N LEU A 403 7.56 -13.08 7.70
CA LEU A 403 8.70 -12.39 7.08
C LEU A 403 9.63 -13.35 6.31
N ASP A 404 9.50 -14.66 6.50
CA ASP A 404 10.21 -15.69 5.73
C ASP A 404 9.30 -16.19 4.58
N MET A 405 9.78 -16.09 3.36
CA MET A 405 9.10 -16.53 2.15
C MET A 405 8.63 -18.01 2.20
N ARG A 406 9.30 -18.87 2.96
CA ARG A 406 8.92 -20.28 3.15
C ARG A 406 7.90 -20.46 4.27
N GLY A 407 7.87 -19.54 5.23
CA GLY A 407 6.98 -19.57 6.40
C GLY A 407 5.69 -18.80 6.22
N ASN A 408 5.65 -17.85 5.28
CA ASN A 408 4.48 -17.04 4.98
C ASN A 408 3.42 -17.85 4.23
N ILE A 409 2.65 -18.64 4.98
CA ILE A 409 1.55 -19.47 4.48
C ILE A 409 0.30 -19.09 5.26
N LEU A 410 -0.47 -18.16 4.70
CA LEU A 410 -1.68 -17.68 5.35
C LEU A 410 -2.80 -18.72 5.30
N THR A 411 -3.45 -18.93 6.41
CA THR A 411 -4.62 -19.81 6.53
C THR A 411 -5.93 -19.04 6.64
N LYS A 412 -5.89 -17.82 7.19
CA LYS A 412 -7.01 -16.90 7.29
C LYS A 412 -6.51 -15.46 7.33
N ALA A 413 -7.33 -14.55 6.83
CA ALA A 413 -7.12 -13.13 6.99
C ALA A 413 -8.46 -12.42 7.27
N PHE A 414 -8.37 -11.33 8.01
CA PHE A 414 -9.51 -10.50 8.39
C PHE A 414 -9.19 -9.04 8.06
N ILE A 415 -10.17 -8.34 7.49
CA ILE A 415 -10.14 -6.90 7.32
C ILE A 415 -11.35 -6.33 8.07
N GLN A 416 -11.10 -5.53 9.09
CA GLN A 416 -12.15 -4.98 9.97
C GLN A 416 -13.11 -6.07 10.45
N GLY A 417 -12.53 -7.21 10.89
CA GLY A 417 -13.28 -8.37 11.41
C GLY A 417 -13.96 -9.26 10.36
N ARG A 418 -14.01 -8.88 9.08
CA ARG A 418 -14.57 -9.66 7.98
C ARG A 418 -13.58 -10.76 7.57
N ASP A 419 -14.02 -12.03 7.51
CA ASP A 419 -13.23 -13.21 7.12
C ASP A 419 -13.06 -13.20 5.58
N ILE A 420 -11.97 -12.63 5.08
CA ILE A 420 -11.75 -12.37 3.65
C ILE A 420 -11.21 -13.60 2.92
N SER A 421 -11.45 -13.67 1.60
CA SER A 421 -10.87 -14.67 0.73
C SER A 421 -9.37 -14.42 0.54
N LEU A 422 -8.56 -15.49 0.64
CA LEU A 422 -7.15 -15.52 0.25
C LEU A 422 -6.96 -16.07 -1.18
N GLU A 423 -8.04 -16.32 -1.90
CA GLU A 423 -7.95 -16.71 -3.30
C GLU A 423 -7.53 -15.53 -4.17
N SER A 424 -6.81 -15.83 -5.24
CA SER A 424 -6.42 -14.90 -6.29
C SER A 424 -6.47 -15.63 -7.61
N HIS A 425 -6.48 -14.89 -8.71
CA HIS A 425 -6.39 -15.50 -10.04
C HIS A 425 -5.23 -16.49 -10.16
N GLN A 426 -4.08 -16.20 -9.56
CA GLN A 426 -2.92 -17.09 -9.56
C GLN A 426 -3.18 -18.38 -8.78
N THR A 427 -3.85 -18.31 -7.62
CA THR A 427 -4.18 -19.53 -6.83
C THR A 427 -5.25 -20.38 -7.51
N GLU A 428 -6.20 -19.77 -8.20
CA GLU A 428 -7.19 -20.48 -9.02
C GLU A 428 -6.53 -21.23 -10.19
N LEU A 429 -5.62 -20.56 -10.91
CA LEU A 429 -4.85 -21.20 -11.97
C LEU A 429 -4.00 -22.34 -11.43
N TYR A 430 -3.33 -22.13 -10.28
CA TYR A 430 -2.56 -23.19 -9.64
C TYR A 430 -3.43 -24.42 -9.32
N LYS A 431 -4.58 -24.25 -8.67
CA LYS A 431 -5.52 -25.33 -8.36
C LYS A 431 -5.98 -26.05 -9.65
N ARG A 432 -6.39 -25.27 -10.66
CA ARG A 432 -6.87 -25.78 -11.93
C ARG A 432 -5.83 -26.66 -12.64
N TYR A 433 -4.58 -26.20 -12.71
CA TYR A 433 -3.53 -26.93 -13.43
C TYR A 433 -2.90 -28.04 -12.59
N SER A 434 -2.80 -27.90 -11.26
CA SER A 434 -2.34 -28.99 -10.38
C SER A 434 -3.24 -30.20 -10.46
N ASN A 435 -4.56 -30.02 -10.50
CA ASN A 435 -5.52 -31.12 -10.61
C ASN A 435 -5.35 -31.95 -11.90
N LYS A 436 -4.79 -31.34 -12.95
CA LYS A 436 -4.50 -32.07 -14.20
C LYS A 436 -3.43 -33.16 -14.05
N TYR A 437 -2.56 -33.03 -13.06
CA TYR A 437 -1.39 -33.89 -12.87
C TYR A 437 -1.48 -34.72 -11.58
N GLN A 438 -2.65 -34.77 -10.94
CA GLN A 438 -2.88 -35.55 -9.70
C GLN A 438 -3.40 -36.99 -9.99
N ASP A 439 -3.42 -37.43 -11.26
CA ASP A 439 -3.76 -38.79 -11.67
C ASP A 439 -2.55 -39.72 -11.65
#